data_2ef03457d8bbbdec23d0c9ae13adea02
#
_entry.id   2ef03457d8bbbdec23d0c9ae13adea02
#
_cell.length_a   1.000
_cell.length_b   1.000
_cell.length_c   1.000
_cell.angle_alpha   90.00
_cell.angle_beta   90.00
_cell.angle_gamma   90.00
#
_symmetry.space_group_name_H-M   'P 1'
#
loop_
_entity.id
_entity.type
_entity.pdbx_description
1 polymer ?
#
loop_
_entity_poly.entity_id
_entity_poly.type
_entity_poly.pdbx_seq_one_letter_code
_entity_poly.pdbx_strand_id
1 'polypeptide(L)'
;MLEAFLAPYRLGRLKAFRGIAEGTENSNFFVRLEAGEYVLTLVERGEQHDLPFVVALLARLHQAHLPVAFAIPAADGQALRELAGKPALLQPRLPGRHVQQANAQHCREIGGFLARLHLATATAPLHKPSDRDLNWM
;
A
#
# COMPACT_ATOMS: atom_id res chain seq x y z
N MET A 1 -9.56 16.57 11.98
CA MET A 1 -9.63 15.09 11.87
C MET A 1 -8.47 14.51 11.09
N LEU A 2 -8.22 14.91 9.86
CA LEU A 2 -7.09 14.43 9.04
C LEU A 2 -5.74 14.80 9.65
N GLU A 3 -5.55 16.02 10.09
CA GLU A 3 -4.30 16.46 10.72
C GLU A 3 -3.98 15.67 11.99
N ALA A 4 -4.99 15.40 12.83
CA ALA A 4 -4.84 14.57 14.01
C ALA A 4 -4.45 13.12 13.67
N PHE A 5 -4.99 12.58 12.58
CA PHE A 5 -4.61 11.27 12.08
C PHE A 5 -3.14 11.24 11.60
N LEU A 6 -2.70 12.31 10.93
CA LEU A 6 -1.36 12.38 10.33
C LEU A 6 -0.25 12.72 11.34
N ALA A 7 -0.57 13.41 12.43
CA ALA A 7 0.41 13.88 13.40
C ALA A 7 1.35 12.76 13.94
N PRO A 8 0.86 11.55 14.30
CA PRO A 8 1.72 10.49 14.81
C PRO A 8 2.75 9.94 13.81
N TYR A 9 2.61 10.22 12.53
CA TYR A 9 3.60 9.79 11.53
C TYR A 9 4.88 10.64 11.54
N ARG A 10 4.83 11.84 12.15
CA ARG A 10 5.98 12.76 12.27
C ARG A 10 6.59 13.15 10.93
N LEU A 11 5.75 13.34 9.92
CA LEU A 11 6.13 13.73 8.57
C LEU A 11 5.93 15.23 8.29
N GLY A 12 5.72 16.00 9.35
CA GLY A 12 5.50 17.44 9.26
C GLY A 12 4.03 17.80 9.00
N ARG A 13 3.79 19.09 8.75
CA ARG A 13 2.44 19.63 8.60
C ARG A 13 1.83 19.24 7.26
N LEU A 14 0.50 19.12 7.25
CA LEU A 14 -0.28 18.95 6.03
C LEU A 14 -0.20 20.23 5.18
N LYS A 15 0.25 20.06 3.92
CA LYS A 15 0.34 21.13 2.93
C LYS A 15 -0.85 21.13 1.97
N ALA A 16 -1.27 19.96 1.51
CA ALA A 16 -2.39 19.80 0.60
C ALA A 16 -2.89 18.35 0.62
N PHE A 17 -4.16 18.17 0.29
CA PHE A 17 -4.69 16.85 -0.03
C PHE A 17 -5.76 16.97 -1.12
N ARG A 18 -5.93 15.89 -1.89
CA ARG A 18 -6.98 15.80 -2.91
C ARG A 18 -7.38 14.35 -3.13
N GLY A 19 -8.67 14.15 -3.43
CA GLY A 19 -9.18 12.82 -3.79
C GLY A 19 -8.60 12.32 -5.11
N ILE A 20 -8.43 11.00 -5.19
CA ILE A 20 -8.07 10.30 -6.42
C ILE A 20 -9.34 9.64 -6.95
N ALA A 21 -9.75 10.01 -8.16
CA ALA A 21 -10.98 9.51 -8.77
C ALA A 21 -10.88 8.06 -9.28
N GLU A 22 -9.68 7.51 -9.34
CA GLU A 22 -9.42 6.15 -9.83
C GLU A 22 -9.52 5.14 -8.69
N GLY A 23 -10.25 4.06 -8.91
CA GLY A 23 -10.44 2.98 -7.95
C GLY A 23 -11.91 2.84 -7.53
N THR A 24 -12.37 1.61 -7.41
CA THR A 24 -13.78 1.28 -7.14
C THR A 24 -14.02 0.71 -5.73
N GLU A 25 -12.97 0.30 -5.05
CA GLU A 25 -13.09 -0.44 -3.79
C GLU A 25 -12.65 0.36 -2.55
N ASN A 26 -11.79 1.35 -2.74
CA ASN A 26 -11.24 2.16 -1.66
C ASN A 26 -11.28 3.64 -2.00
N SER A 27 -11.33 4.47 -0.96
CA SER A 27 -11.17 5.92 -1.11
C SER A 27 -9.69 6.29 -0.97
N ASN A 28 -9.10 6.83 -2.02
CA ASN A 28 -7.69 7.20 -2.06
C ASN A 28 -7.54 8.72 -2.15
N PHE A 29 -6.51 9.24 -1.48
CA PHE A 29 -6.21 10.66 -1.46
C PHE A 29 -4.70 10.88 -1.64
N PHE A 30 -4.32 11.79 -2.52
CA PHE A 30 -2.96 12.34 -2.48
C PHE A 30 -2.83 13.28 -1.29
N VAL A 31 -1.78 13.08 -0.52
CA VAL A 31 -1.47 13.88 0.67
C VAL A 31 -0.06 14.41 0.54
N ARG A 32 0.10 15.72 0.62
CA ARG A 32 1.41 16.35 0.66
C ARG A 32 1.68 16.88 2.07
N LEU A 33 2.74 16.36 2.67
CA LEU A 33 3.27 16.79 3.96
C LEU A 33 4.62 17.49 3.76
N GLU A 34 5.16 18.07 4.81
CA GLU A 34 6.49 18.71 4.73
C GLU A 34 7.59 17.73 4.31
N ALA A 35 7.52 16.48 4.75
CA ALA A 35 8.49 15.43 4.41
C ALA A 35 8.37 14.87 2.99
N GLY A 36 7.25 15.06 2.29
CA GLY A 36 7.07 14.55 0.93
C GLY A 36 5.62 14.29 0.55
N GLU A 37 5.45 13.46 -0.49
CA GLU A 37 4.15 13.11 -1.03
C GLU A 37 3.78 11.66 -0.69
N TYR A 38 2.51 11.47 -0.34
CA TYR A 38 1.98 10.20 0.17
C TYR A 38 0.61 9.92 -0.43
N VAL A 39 0.15 8.69 -0.27
CA VAL A 39 -1.21 8.26 -0.58
C VAL A 39 -1.86 7.78 0.72
N LEU A 40 -2.99 8.37 1.06
CA LEU A 40 -3.86 7.90 2.12
C LEU A 40 -4.95 7.05 1.53
N THR A 41 -5.09 5.81 1.98
CA THR A 41 -6.13 4.88 1.56
C THR A 41 -7.07 4.59 2.72
N LEU A 42 -8.35 4.84 2.52
CA LEU A 42 -9.43 4.37 3.40
C LEU A 42 -10.02 3.10 2.79
N VAL A 43 -10.03 2.03 3.55
CA VAL A 43 -10.56 0.75 3.09
C VAL A 43 -12.07 0.74 3.29
N GLU A 44 -12.79 0.83 2.17
CA GLU A 44 -14.27 0.92 2.16
C GLU A 44 -14.94 -0.44 2.07
N ARG A 45 -14.33 -1.35 1.31
CA ARG A 45 -14.87 -2.66 0.98
C ARG A 45 -13.82 -3.74 1.09
N GLY A 46 -14.27 -4.99 1.09
CA GLY A 46 -13.42 -6.15 1.15
C GLY A 46 -13.27 -6.71 2.57
N GLU A 47 -12.51 -7.77 2.67
CA GLU A 47 -12.32 -8.49 3.91
C GLU A 47 -11.25 -7.80 4.76
N GLN A 48 -11.69 -6.99 5.70
CA GLN A 48 -10.80 -6.22 6.58
C GLN A 48 -9.87 -7.12 7.40
N HIS A 49 -10.23 -8.38 7.62
CA HIS A 49 -9.39 -9.34 8.33
C HIS A 49 -8.10 -9.70 7.57
N ASP A 50 -8.05 -9.48 6.26
CA ASP A 50 -6.86 -9.70 5.44
C ASP A 50 -5.84 -8.56 5.50
N LEU A 51 -6.23 -7.39 5.98
CA LEU A 51 -5.36 -6.22 6.01
C LEU A 51 -4.05 -6.44 6.79
N PRO A 52 -4.03 -7.11 7.95
CA PRO A 52 -2.76 -7.41 8.64
C PRO A 52 -1.79 -8.23 7.78
N PHE A 53 -2.29 -9.18 7.00
CA PHE A 53 -1.47 -9.95 6.05
C PHE A 53 -0.88 -9.04 4.96
N VAL A 54 -1.70 -8.19 4.36
CA VAL A 54 -1.26 -7.26 3.30
C VAL A 54 -0.21 -6.30 3.83
N VAL A 55 -0.42 -5.72 5.01
CA VAL A 55 0.55 -4.82 5.65
C VAL A 55 1.87 -5.53 5.93
N ALA A 56 1.83 -6.75 6.46
CA ALA A 56 3.03 -7.54 6.74
C ALA A 56 3.79 -7.93 5.46
N LEU A 57 3.07 -8.31 4.41
CA LEU A 57 3.66 -8.63 3.11
C LEU A 57 4.38 -7.43 2.50
N LEU A 58 3.70 -6.28 2.44
CA LEU A 58 4.28 -5.06 1.89
C LEU A 58 5.50 -4.58 2.71
N ALA A 59 5.46 -4.70 4.03
CA ALA A 59 6.60 -4.38 4.89
C ALA A 59 7.81 -5.28 4.56
N ARG A 60 7.59 -6.56 4.36
CA ARG A 60 8.67 -7.50 3.98
C ARG A 60 9.26 -7.17 2.62
N LEU A 61 8.42 -6.87 1.64
CA LEU A 61 8.88 -6.50 0.31
C LEU A 61 9.67 -5.18 0.33
N HIS A 62 9.24 -4.23 1.13
CA HIS A 62 9.98 -2.98 1.35
C HIS A 62 11.35 -3.23 1.99
N GLN A 63 11.43 -4.08 3.02
CA GLN A 63 12.70 -4.47 3.65
C GLN A 63 13.65 -5.18 2.68
N ALA A 64 13.11 -5.88 1.68
CA ALA A 64 13.87 -6.50 0.60
C ALA A 64 14.19 -5.53 -0.56
N HIS A 65 13.97 -4.23 -0.35
CA HIS A 65 14.25 -3.16 -1.32
C HIS A 65 13.46 -3.26 -2.63
N LEU A 66 12.27 -3.86 -2.61
CA LEU A 66 11.36 -3.79 -3.74
C LEU A 66 10.57 -2.47 -3.71
N PRO A 67 10.30 -1.87 -4.89
CA PRO A 67 9.54 -0.62 -5.00
C PRO A 67 8.04 -0.90 -4.82
N VAL A 68 7.60 -0.99 -3.58
CA VAL A 68 6.20 -1.23 -3.20
C VAL A 68 5.66 -0.09 -2.35
N ALA A 69 4.37 0.19 -2.49
CA ALA A 69 3.66 1.15 -1.66
C ALA A 69 3.33 0.51 -0.30
N PHE A 70 4.32 0.41 0.56
CA PHE A 70 4.16 -0.18 1.90
C PHE A 70 3.38 0.75 2.83
N ALA A 71 2.75 0.20 3.85
CA ALA A 71 2.08 0.98 4.86
C ALA A 71 3.10 1.55 5.85
N ILE A 72 3.20 2.87 5.93
CA ILE A 72 4.13 3.57 6.81
C ILE A 72 3.64 3.40 8.25
N PRO A 73 4.49 2.92 9.18
CA PRO A 73 4.11 2.86 10.58
C PRO A 73 4.11 4.25 11.21
N ALA A 74 3.15 4.52 12.10
CA ALA A 74 3.16 5.69 12.95
C ALA A 74 4.20 5.54 14.08
N ALA A 75 4.37 6.56 14.91
CA ALA A 75 5.35 6.55 16.01
C ALA A 75 5.15 5.42 17.03
N ASP A 76 3.93 4.93 17.17
CA ASP A 76 3.58 3.78 18.02
C ASP A 76 3.84 2.41 17.36
N GLY A 77 4.36 2.41 16.12
CA GLY A 77 4.62 1.20 15.33
C GLY A 77 3.43 0.65 14.56
N GLN A 78 2.25 1.24 14.70
CA GLN A 78 1.05 0.77 13.99
C GLN A 78 1.01 1.36 12.58
N ALA A 79 0.96 0.48 11.57
CA ALA A 79 0.79 0.87 10.18
C ALA A 79 -0.68 0.86 9.75
N LEU A 80 -1.47 -0.08 10.26
CA LEU A 80 -2.92 -0.11 10.06
C LEU A 80 -3.59 0.67 11.19
N ARG A 81 -4.27 1.76 10.83
CA ARG A 81 -4.91 2.65 11.76
C ARG A 81 -6.37 2.89 11.37
N GLU A 82 -7.05 3.77 12.07
CA GLU A 82 -8.45 4.09 11.80
C GLU A 82 -8.62 5.59 11.56
N LEU A 83 -9.39 5.94 10.53
CA LEU A 83 -9.82 7.29 10.24
C LEU A 83 -11.29 7.27 9.84
N ALA A 84 -12.10 8.11 10.47
CA ALA A 84 -13.55 8.18 10.21
C ALA A 84 -14.27 6.83 10.34
N GLY A 85 -13.86 5.99 11.29
CA GLY A 85 -14.44 4.66 11.52
C GLY A 85 -14.05 3.60 10.50
N LYS A 86 -13.04 3.87 9.67
CA LYS A 86 -12.58 2.95 8.62
C LYS A 86 -11.09 2.64 8.77
N PRO A 87 -10.65 1.42 8.39
CA PRO A 87 -9.23 1.14 8.32
C PRO A 87 -8.54 2.09 7.35
N ALA A 88 -7.40 2.60 7.74
CA ALA A 88 -6.65 3.60 6.98
C ALA A 88 -5.17 3.28 6.94
N LEU A 89 -4.56 3.47 5.78
CA LEU A 89 -3.14 3.28 5.52
C LEU A 89 -2.55 4.55 4.92
N LEU A 90 -1.37 4.94 5.40
CA LEU A 90 -0.55 5.96 4.75
C LEU A 90 0.61 5.28 4.03
N GLN A 91 0.76 5.55 2.75
CA GLN A 91 1.75 4.90 1.89
C GLN A 91 2.57 5.97 1.15
N PRO A 92 3.84 5.71 0.83
CA PRO A 92 4.62 6.62 0.00
C PRO A 92 4.00 6.69 -1.40
N ARG A 93 3.99 7.88 -1.99
CA ARG A 93 3.66 8.03 -3.41
C ARG A 93 4.85 7.58 -4.23
N LEU A 94 4.72 6.47 -4.93
CA LEU A 94 5.76 5.95 -5.80
C LEU A 94 5.84 6.79 -7.09
N PRO A 95 7.06 7.05 -7.61
CA PRO A 95 7.21 7.68 -8.91
C PRO A 95 6.76 6.73 -10.02
N GLY A 96 6.24 7.28 -11.09
CA GLY A 96 5.82 6.51 -12.25
C GLY A 96 4.55 7.01 -12.87
N ARG A 97 4.17 6.36 -13.96
CA ARG A 97 2.94 6.62 -14.70
C ARG A 97 2.37 5.33 -15.26
N HIS A 98 1.09 5.34 -15.56
CA HIS A 98 0.45 4.22 -16.24
C HIS A 98 1.04 3.98 -17.62
N VAL A 99 1.28 2.70 -17.93
CA VAL A 99 1.65 2.23 -19.25
C VAL A 99 0.38 1.75 -19.94
N GLN A 100 -0.04 2.46 -20.99
CA GLN A 100 -1.25 2.10 -21.74
C GLN A 100 -1.03 0.91 -22.68
N GLN A 101 0.16 0.79 -23.24
CA GLN A 101 0.55 -0.31 -24.12
C GLN A 101 1.86 -0.92 -23.63
N ALA A 102 1.77 -2.14 -23.12
CA ALA A 102 2.95 -2.88 -22.69
C ALA A 102 3.78 -3.34 -23.88
N ASN A 103 5.09 -3.33 -23.71
CA ASN A 103 6.05 -3.85 -24.68
C ASN A 103 6.92 -4.96 -24.04
N ALA A 104 7.82 -5.55 -24.82
CA ALA A 104 8.67 -6.64 -24.35
C ALA A 104 9.57 -6.24 -23.17
N GLN A 105 10.02 -4.98 -23.11
CA GLN A 105 10.79 -4.47 -21.97
C GLN A 105 9.95 -4.42 -20.70
N HIS A 106 8.73 -3.91 -20.77
CA HIS A 106 7.81 -3.88 -19.63
C HIS A 106 7.55 -5.30 -19.12
N CYS A 107 7.33 -6.27 -20.00
CA CYS A 107 7.14 -7.67 -19.61
C CYS A 107 8.37 -8.25 -18.90
N ARG A 108 9.58 -7.91 -19.37
CA ARG A 108 10.84 -8.33 -18.75
C ARG A 108 11.00 -7.73 -17.36
N GLU A 109 10.70 -6.45 -17.20
CA GLU A 109 10.79 -5.74 -15.91
C GLU A 109 9.80 -6.32 -14.89
N ILE A 110 8.56 -6.57 -15.30
CA ILE A 110 7.55 -7.22 -14.46
C ILE A 110 7.96 -8.63 -14.06
N GLY A 111 8.47 -9.43 -15.00
CA GLY A 111 8.98 -10.77 -14.71
C GLY A 111 10.12 -10.76 -13.72
N GLY A 112 11.07 -9.83 -13.86
CA GLY A 112 12.16 -9.63 -12.91
C GLY A 112 11.67 -9.18 -11.54
N PHE A 113 10.69 -8.30 -11.48
CA PHE A 113 10.06 -7.89 -10.23
C PHE A 113 9.37 -9.07 -9.52
N LEU A 114 8.57 -9.86 -10.24
CA LEU A 114 7.91 -11.03 -9.70
C LEU A 114 8.90 -12.05 -9.14
N ALA A 115 10.01 -12.30 -9.84
CA ALA A 115 11.06 -13.18 -9.36
C ALA A 115 11.64 -12.70 -8.03
N ARG A 116 11.96 -11.41 -7.91
CA ARG A 116 12.46 -10.82 -6.66
C ARG A 116 11.42 -10.89 -5.54
N LEU A 117 10.16 -10.69 -5.85
CA LEU A 117 9.05 -10.82 -4.90
C LEU A 117 8.97 -12.25 -4.36
N HIS A 118 9.01 -13.24 -5.23
CA HIS A 118 8.98 -14.65 -4.83
C HIS A 118 10.19 -15.01 -3.96
N LEU A 119 11.38 -14.55 -4.32
CA LEU A 119 12.58 -14.78 -3.52
C LEU A 119 12.50 -14.11 -2.14
N ALA A 120 11.98 -12.91 -2.06
CA ALA A 120 11.83 -12.16 -0.80
C ALA A 120 10.84 -12.82 0.18
N THR A 121 9.91 -13.62 -0.33
CA THR A 121 8.87 -14.28 0.48
C THR A 121 9.13 -15.78 0.70
N ALA A 122 10.11 -16.37 0.05
CA ALA A 122 10.35 -17.82 0.07
C ALA A 122 10.82 -18.37 1.41
N THR A 123 11.66 -17.61 2.15
CA THR A 123 12.36 -18.11 3.36
C THR A 123 11.53 -18.03 4.65
N ALA A 124 10.54 -17.15 4.69
CA ALA A 124 9.63 -17.01 5.82
C ALA A 124 8.24 -16.69 5.28
N PRO A 125 7.53 -17.68 4.76
CA PRO A 125 6.28 -17.44 4.05
C PRO A 125 5.22 -16.88 4.96
N LEU A 126 4.57 -15.82 4.47
CA LEU A 126 3.30 -15.35 5.00
C LEU A 126 2.20 -16.18 4.33
N HIS A 127 1.22 -16.59 5.09
CA HIS A 127 0.14 -17.43 4.57
C HIS A 127 -1.20 -16.75 4.71
N LYS A 128 -1.97 -16.78 3.64
CA LYS A 128 -3.37 -16.40 3.59
C LYS A 128 -4.11 -17.44 2.77
N PRO A 129 -5.25 -17.98 3.24
CA PRO A 129 -6.11 -18.82 2.41
C PRO A 129 -6.57 -18.07 1.16
N SER A 130 -6.65 -18.75 0.03
CA SER A 130 -7.19 -18.17 -1.18
C SER A 130 -8.70 -18.25 -1.18
N ASP A 131 -9.36 -17.12 -1.41
CA ASP A 131 -10.82 -17.06 -1.58
C ASP A 131 -11.26 -17.54 -2.98
N ARG A 132 -10.28 -17.70 -3.87
CA ARG A 132 -10.47 -18.13 -5.27
C ARG A 132 -9.57 -19.31 -5.56
N ASP A 133 -9.91 -20.46 -4.97
CA ASP A 133 -9.25 -21.73 -5.24
C ASP A 133 -9.81 -22.39 -6.51
N LEU A 134 -9.36 -23.62 -6.79
CA LEU A 134 -9.84 -24.36 -7.95
C LEU A 134 -11.35 -24.65 -7.93
N ASN A 135 -11.97 -24.62 -6.75
CA ASN A 135 -13.40 -24.85 -6.61
C ASN A 135 -14.24 -23.59 -6.89
N TRP A 136 -13.59 -22.42 -6.92
CA TRP A 136 -14.27 -21.17 -7.27
C TRP A 136 -14.64 -21.09 -8.75
N MET A 137 -13.90 -21.75 -9.61
CA MET A 137 -14.19 -21.82 -11.06
C MET A 137 -15.26 -22.84 -11.37
#